data_afacd892c15fefec164d895b42809475
#
_entry.id   afacd892c15fefec164d895b42809475
#
_cell.length_a   1.000
_cell.length_b   1.000
_cell.length_c   1.000
_cell.angle_alpha   90.00
_cell.angle_beta   90.00
_cell.angle_gamma   90.00
#
_symmetry.space_group_name_H-M   'P 1'
#
loop_
_entity.id
_entity.type
_entity.pdbx_description
1 polymer ?
#
loop_
_entity_poly.entity_id
_entity_poly.type
_entity_poly.pdbx_seq_one_letter_code
_entity_poly.pdbx_strand_id
1 'polypeptide(L)'
;GGTGIYYSADNIWIIGRRQVKKGTNIQGYDFVINVEKSRFVKEKSKVPISVTWEGGIAQYSGLLEVAMAGGYVVKPTMGWYAAVNKDTGEIIDPKVREKDTVTEAFWTPIFEGTDFKEFVKSYYSIGHKPMLEIDLESTLQEE
;
A
#
# COMPACT_ATOMS: atom_id res chain seq x y z
N GLY A 1 5.37 -22.65 22.01
CA GLY A 1 5.46 -21.29 21.52
C GLY A 1 6.63 -20.60 22.18
N GLY A 2 6.58 -19.34 22.19
CA GLY A 2 7.51 -18.51 22.91
C GLY A 2 8.73 -18.06 22.11
N THR A 3 9.74 -17.62 22.83
CA THR A 3 10.91 -16.92 22.28
C THR A 3 11.76 -17.77 21.34
N GLY A 4 11.78 -19.08 21.50
CA GLY A 4 12.56 -19.98 20.64
C GLY A 4 12.16 -19.90 19.15
N ILE A 5 10.85 -19.92 18.85
CA ILE A 5 10.33 -19.78 17.48
C ILE A 5 10.65 -18.39 16.94
N TYR A 6 10.49 -17.36 17.74
CA TYR A 6 10.78 -15.98 17.34
C TYR A 6 12.26 -15.82 16.94
N TYR A 7 13.19 -16.35 17.71
CA TYR A 7 14.63 -16.23 17.41
C TYR A 7 15.09 -17.11 16.25
N SER A 8 14.46 -18.28 16.06
CA SER A 8 14.83 -19.23 15.01
C SER A 8 14.28 -18.88 13.64
N ALA A 9 13.13 -18.20 13.56
CA ALA A 9 12.50 -17.88 12.29
C ALA A 9 13.20 -16.67 11.61
N ASP A 10 13.39 -16.75 10.31
CA ASP A 10 13.88 -15.64 9.49
C ASP A 10 12.81 -14.62 9.18
N ASN A 11 11.56 -15.07 9.01
CA ASN A 11 10.40 -14.23 8.78
C ASN A 11 9.24 -14.66 9.67
N ILE A 12 8.58 -13.70 10.28
CA ILE A 12 7.36 -13.90 11.08
C ILE A 12 6.31 -12.94 10.57
N TRP A 13 5.17 -13.49 10.12
CA TRP A 13 4.02 -12.74 9.68
C TRP A 13 2.83 -13.02 10.60
N ILE A 14 2.17 -11.97 11.02
CA ILE A 14 0.90 -12.05 11.74
C ILE A 14 -0.20 -11.62 10.79
N ILE A 15 -1.09 -12.53 10.42
CA ILE A 15 -2.11 -12.28 9.41
C ILE A 15 -3.45 -12.03 10.09
N GLY A 16 -3.94 -10.81 9.99
CA GLY A 16 -5.31 -10.42 10.35
C GLY A 16 -6.26 -10.71 9.19
N ARG A 17 -7.53 -11.01 9.47
CA ARG A 17 -8.56 -11.30 8.48
C ARG A 17 -9.85 -10.55 8.80
N ARG A 18 -10.45 -9.94 7.77
CA ARG A 18 -11.77 -9.30 7.83
C ARG A 18 -12.66 -9.84 6.71
N GLN A 19 -13.93 -10.10 7.00
CA GLN A 19 -14.90 -10.52 5.99
C GLN A 19 -15.33 -9.32 5.11
N VAL A 20 -15.36 -9.54 3.80
CA VAL A 20 -15.98 -8.63 2.84
C VAL A 20 -17.39 -9.14 2.56
N LYS A 21 -18.40 -8.34 2.91
CA LYS A 21 -19.83 -8.71 2.78
C LYS A 21 -20.55 -7.78 1.82
N LYS A 22 -21.51 -8.35 1.08
CA LYS A 22 -22.55 -7.62 0.35
C LYS A 22 -23.89 -8.05 0.91
N GLY A 23 -24.51 -7.19 1.72
CA GLY A 23 -25.66 -7.58 2.54
C GLY A 23 -25.26 -8.65 3.56
N THR A 24 -25.95 -9.80 3.55
CA THR A 24 -25.67 -10.95 4.41
C THR A 24 -24.63 -11.92 3.84
N ASN A 25 -24.34 -11.84 2.54
CA ASN A 25 -23.46 -12.79 1.86
C ASN A 25 -22.00 -12.36 1.96
N ILE A 26 -21.13 -13.30 2.36
CA ILE A 26 -19.68 -13.13 2.35
C ILE A 26 -19.21 -13.30 0.91
N GLN A 27 -18.52 -12.28 0.37
CA GLN A 27 -17.95 -12.31 -0.98
C GLN A 27 -16.45 -12.61 -1.01
N GLY A 28 -15.80 -12.54 0.14
CA GLY A 28 -14.37 -12.76 0.25
C GLY A 28 -13.81 -12.32 1.60
N TYR A 29 -12.50 -12.14 1.63
CA TYR A 29 -11.77 -11.68 2.79
C TYR A 29 -10.73 -10.63 2.42
N ASP A 30 -10.59 -9.61 3.26
CA ASP A 30 -9.41 -8.76 3.32
C ASP A 30 -8.46 -9.33 4.37
N PHE A 31 -7.24 -9.59 3.96
CA PHE A 31 -6.15 -9.96 4.85
C PHE A 31 -5.21 -8.77 5.04
N VAL A 32 -4.67 -8.62 6.24
CA VAL A 32 -3.57 -7.70 6.50
C VAL A 32 -2.41 -8.52 7.05
N ILE A 33 -1.35 -8.61 6.28
CA ILE A 33 -0.11 -9.24 6.69
C ILE A 33 0.71 -8.21 7.44
N ASN A 34 0.89 -8.41 8.75
CA ASN A 34 1.79 -7.61 9.56
C ASN A 34 3.15 -8.32 9.62
N VAL A 35 4.18 -7.67 9.13
CA VAL A 35 5.55 -8.20 9.18
C VAL A 35 6.11 -7.95 10.56
N GLU A 36 6.12 -8.97 11.41
CA GLU A 36 6.65 -8.87 12.78
C GLU A 36 8.17 -8.98 12.80
N LYS A 37 8.73 -9.87 11.97
CA LYS A 37 10.16 -10.07 11.81
C LYS A 37 10.46 -10.37 10.34
N SER A 38 11.52 -9.77 9.80
CA SER A 38 12.01 -10.09 8.45
C SER A 38 13.46 -9.67 8.29
N ARG A 39 14.21 -10.39 7.44
CA ARG A 39 15.55 -10.00 7.00
C ARG A 39 15.54 -9.10 5.78
N PHE A 40 14.44 -9.06 5.01
CA PHE A 40 14.38 -8.42 3.69
C PHE A 40 13.42 -7.24 3.63
N VAL A 41 12.42 -7.22 4.50
CA VAL A 41 11.36 -6.23 4.51
C VAL A 41 11.37 -5.51 5.86
N LYS A 42 11.09 -4.21 5.84
CA LYS A 42 10.97 -3.40 7.05
C LYS A 42 9.95 -4.02 8.01
N GLU A 43 10.36 -4.29 9.24
CA GLU A 43 9.47 -4.77 10.31
C GLU A 43 8.34 -3.78 10.57
N LYS A 44 7.19 -4.27 11.03
CA LYS A 44 5.94 -3.53 11.21
C LYS A 44 5.29 -3.02 9.91
N SER A 45 5.83 -3.38 8.75
CA SER A 45 5.15 -3.15 7.48
C SER A 45 3.82 -3.91 7.44
N LYS A 46 2.81 -3.28 6.85
CA LYS A 46 1.47 -3.86 6.64
C LYS A 46 1.23 -4.03 5.16
N VAL A 47 0.90 -5.24 4.76
CA VAL A 47 0.58 -5.56 3.36
C VAL A 47 -0.87 -6.02 3.29
N PRO A 48 -1.79 -5.16 2.81
CA PRO A 48 -3.19 -5.54 2.63
C PRO A 48 -3.36 -6.37 1.35
N ILE A 49 -4.13 -7.44 1.45
CA ILE A 49 -4.46 -8.34 0.32
C ILE A 49 -5.95 -8.62 0.36
N SER A 50 -6.66 -8.28 -0.72
CA SER A 50 -8.08 -8.59 -0.88
C SER A 50 -8.24 -9.85 -1.72
N VAL A 51 -9.08 -10.77 -1.25
CA VAL A 51 -9.39 -12.04 -1.92
C VAL A 51 -10.89 -12.17 -2.03
N THR A 52 -11.39 -12.35 -3.25
CA THR A 52 -12.81 -12.61 -3.52
C THR A 52 -13.01 -14.03 -4.03
N TRP A 53 -14.20 -14.60 -3.79
CA TRP A 53 -14.52 -15.95 -4.25
C TRP A 53 -14.50 -16.10 -5.76
N GLU A 54 -14.91 -15.05 -6.48
CA GLU A 54 -15.01 -15.04 -7.94
C GLU A 54 -13.70 -14.62 -8.61
N GLY A 55 -13.02 -13.62 -8.05
CA GLY A 55 -11.83 -13.00 -8.65
C GLY A 55 -10.48 -13.47 -8.10
N GLY A 56 -10.47 -14.26 -7.02
CA GLY A 56 -9.24 -14.64 -6.34
C GLY A 56 -8.54 -13.45 -5.68
N ILE A 57 -7.21 -13.42 -5.71
CA ILE A 57 -6.41 -12.33 -5.16
C ILE A 57 -6.52 -11.11 -6.07
N ALA A 58 -6.93 -9.97 -5.50
CA ALA A 58 -6.99 -8.72 -6.23
C ALA A 58 -5.58 -8.23 -6.60
N GLN A 59 -5.32 -8.13 -7.89
CA GLN A 59 -3.99 -7.84 -8.45
C GLN A 59 -3.36 -6.55 -7.93
N TYR A 60 -4.17 -5.54 -7.64
CA TYR A 60 -3.72 -4.21 -7.21
C TYR A 60 -3.97 -3.94 -5.73
N SER A 61 -4.18 -5.00 -4.91
CA SER A 61 -4.37 -4.87 -3.47
C SER A 61 -3.23 -4.12 -2.80
N GLY A 62 -3.57 -3.13 -1.97
CA GLY A 62 -2.61 -2.37 -1.17
C GLY A 62 -1.80 -1.34 -1.94
N LEU A 63 -1.82 -1.35 -3.28
CA LEU A 63 -1.05 -0.38 -4.07
C LEU A 63 -1.59 1.04 -3.93
N LEU A 64 -2.89 1.22 -3.72
CA LEU A 64 -3.50 2.54 -3.60
C LEU A 64 -2.95 3.31 -2.41
N GLU A 65 -2.85 2.67 -1.25
CA GLU A 65 -2.30 3.28 -0.04
C GLU A 65 -0.82 3.66 -0.22
N VAL A 66 -0.05 2.76 -0.82
CA VAL A 66 1.38 3.02 -1.10
C VAL A 66 1.55 4.16 -2.12
N ALA A 67 0.72 4.18 -3.17
CA ALA A 67 0.75 5.25 -4.17
C ALA A 67 0.35 6.62 -3.59
N MET A 68 -0.61 6.65 -2.68
CA MET A 68 -0.97 7.88 -1.96
C MET A 68 0.16 8.33 -1.02
N ALA A 69 0.77 7.39 -0.29
CA ALA A 69 1.91 7.70 0.58
C ALA A 69 3.11 8.26 -0.21
N GLY A 70 3.32 7.79 -1.43
CA GLY A 70 4.38 8.26 -2.33
C GLY A 70 4.04 9.51 -3.16
N GLY A 71 2.78 9.98 -3.12
CA GLY A 71 2.34 11.14 -3.89
C GLY A 71 2.05 10.85 -5.38
N TYR A 72 1.94 9.58 -5.78
CA TYR A 72 1.60 9.18 -7.15
C TYR A 72 0.09 9.19 -7.41
N VAL A 73 -0.69 9.09 -6.36
CA VAL A 73 -2.15 9.19 -6.39
C VAL A 73 -2.60 10.17 -5.33
N VAL A 74 -3.54 11.03 -5.69
CA VAL A 74 -4.16 11.97 -4.76
C VAL A 74 -5.65 11.69 -4.62
N LYS A 75 -6.23 12.17 -3.52
CA LYS A 75 -7.66 12.11 -3.25
C LYS A 75 -8.24 13.52 -3.30
N PRO A 76 -8.53 14.05 -4.49
CA PRO A 76 -8.96 15.44 -4.64
C PRO A 76 -10.32 15.72 -3.98
N THR A 77 -11.16 14.70 -3.86
CA THR A 77 -12.47 14.78 -3.21
C THR A 77 -12.77 13.43 -2.56
N MET A 78 -13.59 13.38 -1.52
CA MET A 78 -13.97 12.14 -0.86
C MET A 78 -14.52 11.11 -1.86
N GLY A 79 -13.92 9.90 -1.85
CA GLY A 79 -14.29 8.78 -2.74
C GLY A 79 -13.81 8.92 -4.19
N TRP A 80 -12.99 9.94 -4.52
CA TRP A 80 -12.39 10.12 -5.83
C TRP A 80 -10.87 10.10 -5.74
N TYR A 81 -10.23 9.43 -6.68
CA TYR A 81 -8.79 9.24 -6.76
C TYR A 81 -8.29 9.66 -8.14
N ALA A 82 -7.11 10.21 -8.21
CA ALA A 82 -6.47 10.62 -9.46
C ALA A 82 -4.98 10.30 -9.42
N ALA A 83 -4.48 9.72 -10.51
CA ALA A 83 -3.05 9.59 -10.74
C ALA A 83 -2.46 10.97 -11.07
N VAL A 84 -1.30 11.26 -10.53
CA VAL A 84 -0.62 12.54 -10.74
C VAL A 84 0.85 12.33 -11.07
N ASN A 85 1.41 13.26 -11.82
CA ASN A 85 2.84 13.41 -11.92
C ASN A 85 3.36 13.98 -10.60
N LYS A 86 4.23 13.24 -9.93
CA LYS A 86 4.77 13.61 -8.63
C LYS A 86 5.56 14.93 -8.65
N ASP A 87 6.27 15.19 -9.75
CA ASP A 87 7.16 16.34 -9.87
C ASP A 87 6.41 17.63 -10.22
N THR A 88 5.37 17.53 -11.05
CA THR A 88 4.58 18.69 -11.49
C THR A 88 3.28 18.86 -10.72
N GLY A 89 2.78 17.80 -10.07
CA GLY A 89 1.46 17.77 -9.42
C GLY A 89 0.29 17.73 -10.42
N GLU A 90 0.56 17.58 -11.71
CA GLU A 90 -0.46 17.52 -12.75
C GLU A 90 -1.16 16.16 -12.76
N ILE A 91 -2.46 16.17 -12.94
CA ILE A 91 -3.27 14.94 -13.07
C ILE A 91 -2.92 14.29 -14.41
N ILE A 92 -2.47 13.03 -14.36
CA ILE A 92 -2.13 12.22 -15.55
C ILE A 92 -3.42 11.67 -16.18
N ASP A 93 -4.34 11.19 -15.34
CA ASP A 93 -5.62 10.61 -15.74
C ASP A 93 -6.80 11.32 -15.07
N PRO A 94 -8.00 11.23 -15.64
CA PRO A 94 -9.20 11.75 -14.99
C PRO A 94 -9.42 11.03 -13.66
N LYS A 95 -9.97 11.77 -12.68
CA LYS A 95 -10.32 11.20 -11.38
C LYS A 95 -11.35 10.07 -11.51
N VAL A 96 -11.13 8.99 -10.79
CA VAL A 96 -11.97 7.79 -10.77
C VAL A 96 -12.50 7.49 -9.37
N ARG A 97 -13.51 6.65 -9.29
CA ARG A 97 -14.00 6.13 -8.00
C ARG A 97 -13.07 5.05 -7.47
N GLU A 98 -13.13 4.80 -6.15
CA GLU A 98 -12.31 3.77 -5.50
C GLU A 98 -12.45 2.39 -6.17
N LYS A 99 -13.68 1.99 -6.56
CA LYS A 99 -13.92 0.73 -7.27
C LYS A 99 -13.20 0.62 -8.62
N ASP A 100 -12.92 1.74 -9.26
CA ASP A 100 -12.29 1.80 -10.58
C ASP A 100 -10.75 1.91 -10.47
N THR A 101 -10.20 2.11 -9.26
CA THR A 101 -8.76 2.08 -9.00
C THR A 101 -8.15 0.67 -9.04
N VAL A 102 -8.99 -0.37 -9.10
CA VAL A 102 -8.51 -1.77 -9.21
C VAL A 102 -8.36 -2.25 -10.65
N THR A 103 -8.37 -1.35 -11.62
CA THR A 103 -8.28 -1.64 -13.05
C THR A 103 -6.86 -1.43 -13.58
N GLU A 104 -6.48 -2.21 -14.58
CA GLU A 104 -5.20 -2.05 -15.28
C GLU A 104 -5.08 -0.65 -15.90
N ALA A 105 -6.15 -0.12 -16.48
CA ALA A 105 -6.18 1.21 -17.08
C ALA A 105 -5.78 2.32 -16.11
N PHE A 106 -6.15 2.21 -14.83
CA PHE A 106 -5.74 3.17 -13.79
C PHE A 106 -4.24 3.05 -13.45
N TRP A 107 -3.70 1.82 -13.41
CA TRP A 107 -2.33 1.59 -12.95
C TRP A 107 -1.28 1.68 -14.06
N THR A 108 -1.63 1.41 -15.31
CA THR A 108 -0.67 1.44 -16.42
C THR A 108 0.08 2.76 -16.53
N PRO A 109 -0.57 3.95 -16.52
CA PRO A 109 0.15 5.22 -16.58
C PRO A 109 1.09 5.44 -15.38
N ILE A 110 0.70 4.97 -14.20
CA ILE A 110 1.52 5.08 -12.99
C ILE A 110 2.77 4.19 -13.10
N PHE A 111 2.61 2.94 -13.57
CA PHE A 111 3.72 2.00 -13.70
C PHE A 111 4.68 2.30 -14.85
N GLU A 112 4.17 2.84 -15.95
CA GLU A 112 4.96 3.12 -17.15
C GLU A 112 5.47 4.56 -17.20
N GLY A 113 4.71 5.50 -16.64
CA GLY A 113 5.01 6.92 -16.70
C GLY A 113 5.77 7.48 -15.50
N THR A 114 6.00 6.68 -14.45
CA THR A 114 6.65 7.14 -13.21
C THR A 114 7.63 6.11 -12.65
N ASP A 115 8.40 6.50 -11.64
CA ASP A 115 9.29 5.64 -10.87
C ASP A 115 8.58 4.84 -9.75
N PHE A 116 7.27 4.68 -9.84
CA PHE A 116 6.46 4.05 -8.78
C PHE A 116 6.93 2.63 -8.41
N LYS A 117 7.41 1.84 -9.39
CA LYS A 117 7.94 0.49 -9.12
C LYS A 117 9.16 0.51 -8.19
N GLU A 118 10.05 1.46 -8.42
CA GLU A 118 11.24 1.69 -7.60
C GLU A 118 10.86 2.20 -6.22
N PHE A 119 9.87 3.11 -6.16
CA PHE A 119 9.32 3.60 -4.91
C PHE A 119 8.72 2.46 -4.08
N VAL A 120 7.90 1.57 -4.65
CA VAL A 120 7.33 0.42 -3.92
C VAL A 120 8.42 -0.47 -3.35
N LYS A 121 9.48 -0.74 -4.11
CA LYS A 121 10.63 -1.51 -3.61
C LYS A 121 11.29 -0.82 -2.42
N SER A 122 11.55 0.47 -2.50
CA SER A 122 12.17 1.23 -1.42
C SER A 122 11.25 1.38 -0.20
N TYR A 123 9.95 1.54 -0.42
CA TYR A 123 8.95 1.70 0.64
C TYR A 123 8.93 0.54 1.63
N TYR A 124 9.11 -0.68 1.15
CA TYR A 124 9.17 -1.88 1.98
C TYR A 124 10.59 -2.30 2.37
N SER A 125 11.62 -1.64 1.86
CA SER A 125 13.02 -1.96 2.17
C SER A 125 13.40 -1.55 3.59
N ILE A 126 14.34 -2.27 4.18
CA ILE A 126 14.94 -1.91 5.47
C ILE A 126 15.67 -0.58 5.32
N GLY A 127 15.44 0.35 6.23
CA GLY A 127 16.07 1.68 6.22
C GLY A 127 15.28 2.78 5.51
N HIS A 128 14.14 2.45 4.88
CA HIS A 128 13.24 3.48 4.33
C HIS A 128 12.57 4.27 5.47
N LYS A 129 12.78 5.58 5.50
CA LYS A 129 12.03 6.49 6.40
C LYS A 129 10.76 6.95 5.68
N PRO A 130 9.55 6.87 6.29
CA PRO A 130 8.36 7.49 5.75
C PRO A 130 8.56 9.01 5.56
N MET A 131 8.04 9.57 4.47
CA MET A 131 8.19 11.01 4.19
C MET A 131 7.64 11.91 5.31
N LEU A 132 6.62 11.47 6.03
CA LEU A 132 6.05 12.19 7.17
C LEU A 132 7.00 12.34 8.37
N GLU A 133 7.97 11.43 8.54
CA GLU A 133 8.99 11.55 9.59
C GLU A 133 10.11 12.53 9.20
N ILE A 134 10.34 12.71 7.90
CA ILE A 134 11.38 13.63 7.39
C ILE A 134 10.94 15.08 7.59
N ASP A 135 9.67 15.39 7.34
CA ASP A 135 9.13 16.74 7.50
C ASP A 135 9.11 17.18 8.97
N LEU A 136 8.89 16.26 9.91
CA LEU A 136 8.92 16.56 11.34
C LEU A 136 10.34 16.81 11.88
N GLU A 137 11.33 16.07 11.39
CA GLU A 137 12.72 16.27 11.81
C GLU A 137 13.32 17.56 11.26
N SER A 138 12.93 17.99 10.05
CA SER A 138 13.38 19.28 9.47
C SER A 138 12.78 20.49 10.18
N THR A 139 11.54 20.37 10.65
CA THR A 139 10.84 21.47 11.38
C THR A 139 11.39 21.66 12.80
N LEU A 140 11.94 20.63 13.42
CA LEU A 140 12.51 20.70 14.78
C LEU A 140 13.95 21.20 14.82
N GLN A 141 14.62 21.33 13.66
CA GLN A 141 15.98 21.85 13.59
C GLN A 141 16.04 23.36 13.29
N GLU A 142 14.92 24.02 13.00
CA GLU A 142 14.82 25.46 12.74
C GLU A 142 14.37 26.29 13.96
N GLU A 143 14.17 25.65 15.14
CA GLU A 143 13.99 26.33 16.43
C GLU A 143 15.27 26.19 17.30
#